data_44442aa0c7c41ba0ec86089773282081
#
_entry.id   44442aa0c7c41ba0ec86089773282081
#
_cell.length_a   1.000
_cell.length_b   1.000
_cell.length_c   1.000
_cell.angle_alpha   90.00
_cell.angle_beta   90.00
_cell.angle_gamma   90.00
#
_symmetry.space_group_name_H-M   'P 1'
#
loop_
_entity.id
_entity.type
_entity.pdbx_description
1 polymer ?
#
loop_
_entity_poly.entity_id
_entity_poly.type
_entity_poly.pdbx_seq_one_letter_code
_entity_poly.pdbx_strand_id
1 'polypeptide(L)'
;MAKMVLEMQHITKTFPGVKALDDVSLQAYEGEILSIVGENGAGKSTLMKILSGSYSCDSYAGNILVEGKTMQFHNTRQSEEAGIAMIYQELNMHLDLSVAENIFLGGWKQFGNVIKWNKLYQAATEYLGQLQLDVEPTEILRNLNASKQQLVSIARALSHKPRILILDEPTASLTETESATLFQIILNLKKQGYT
;
A
#
# COMPACT_ATOMS: atom_id res chain seq x y z
N MET A 1 10.34 -20.94 -13.09
CA MET A 1 10.61 -19.48 -13.22
C MET A 1 9.58 -18.77 -12.38
N ALA A 2 9.97 -17.75 -11.62
CA ALA A 2 9.01 -16.94 -10.87
C ALA A 2 8.03 -16.26 -11.85
N LYS A 3 6.73 -16.20 -11.48
CA LYS A 3 5.69 -15.58 -12.32
C LYS A 3 5.83 -14.06 -12.22
N MET A 4 5.91 -13.38 -13.35
CA MET A 4 5.88 -11.91 -13.39
C MET A 4 4.45 -11.45 -13.06
N VAL A 5 4.31 -10.62 -12.03
CA VAL A 5 3.00 -10.13 -11.56
C VAL A 5 2.77 -8.67 -11.89
N LEU A 6 3.83 -7.90 -12.11
CA LEU A 6 3.79 -6.50 -12.47
C LEU A 6 4.82 -6.19 -13.53
N GLU A 7 4.44 -5.40 -14.52
CA GLU A 7 5.34 -4.80 -15.48
C GLU A 7 4.88 -3.36 -15.78
N MET A 8 5.79 -2.42 -15.67
CA MET A 8 5.63 -1.04 -16.14
C MET A 8 6.57 -0.85 -17.32
N GLN A 9 6.06 -0.42 -18.45
CA GLN A 9 6.80 -0.32 -19.72
C GLN A 9 6.84 1.12 -20.20
N HIS A 10 8.05 1.65 -20.43
CA HIS A 10 8.30 2.94 -21.06
C HIS A 10 7.53 4.10 -20.42
N ILE A 11 7.47 4.13 -19.09
CA ILE A 11 6.73 5.15 -18.35
C ILE A 11 7.45 6.49 -18.45
N THR A 12 6.75 7.46 -19.00
CA THR A 12 7.22 8.86 -19.12
C THR A 12 6.21 9.80 -18.48
N LYS A 13 6.64 10.64 -17.55
CA LYS A 13 5.81 11.60 -16.85
C LYS A 13 6.47 12.97 -16.82
N THR A 14 5.77 13.97 -17.35
CA THR A 14 6.21 15.36 -17.35
C THR A 14 5.25 16.20 -16.50
N PHE A 15 5.83 17.06 -15.66
CA PHE A 15 5.15 18.15 -14.96
C PHE A 15 5.58 19.48 -15.57
N PRO A 16 4.87 20.60 -15.33
CA PRO A 16 5.32 21.90 -15.79
C PRO A 16 6.78 22.19 -15.36
N GLY A 17 7.67 22.31 -16.36
CA GLY A 17 9.08 22.61 -16.15
C GLY A 17 10.00 21.44 -15.79
N VAL A 18 9.48 20.19 -15.58
CA VAL A 18 10.33 19.04 -15.23
C VAL A 18 9.82 17.73 -15.80
N LYS A 19 10.70 16.94 -16.40
CA LYS A 19 10.41 15.54 -16.77
C LYS A 19 10.80 14.66 -15.56
N ALA A 20 9.80 14.21 -14.82
CA ALA A 20 10.01 13.45 -13.60
C ALA A 20 10.33 11.96 -13.85
N LEU A 21 9.84 11.40 -14.96
CA LEU A 21 10.18 10.06 -15.45
C LEU A 21 10.41 10.15 -16.95
N ASP A 22 11.44 9.47 -17.42
CA ASP A 22 11.84 9.42 -18.82
C ASP A 22 12.15 7.99 -19.24
N ASP A 23 11.19 7.37 -19.94
CA ASP A 23 11.29 6.01 -20.48
C ASP A 23 11.64 4.93 -19.42
N VAL A 24 11.01 5.00 -18.24
CA VAL A 24 11.29 4.12 -17.12
C VAL A 24 10.49 2.82 -17.24
N SER A 25 11.18 1.67 -17.12
CA SER A 25 10.56 0.35 -17.08
C SER A 25 10.91 -0.36 -15.77
N LEU A 26 9.95 -1.14 -15.24
CA LEU A 26 10.05 -1.86 -13.98
C LEU A 26 9.34 -3.22 -14.11
N GLN A 27 9.90 -4.25 -13.51
CA GLN A 27 9.27 -5.57 -13.41
C GLN A 27 9.33 -6.07 -11.98
N ALA A 28 8.27 -6.74 -11.52
CA ALA A 28 8.24 -7.44 -10.24
C ALA A 28 7.64 -8.84 -10.39
N TYR A 29 8.19 -9.78 -9.62
CA TYR A 29 7.83 -11.19 -9.65
C TYR A 29 7.11 -11.60 -8.37
N GLU A 30 6.28 -12.63 -8.46
CA GLU A 30 5.48 -13.16 -7.35
C GLU A 30 6.35 -13.49 -6.13
N GLY A 31 5.97 -12.95 -4.96
CA GLY A 31 6.70 -13.14 -3.71
C GLY A 31 8.07 -12.45 -3.67
N GLU A 32 8.32 -11.46 -4.53
CA GLU A 32 9.54 -10.66 -4.52
C GLU A 32 9.40 -9.45 -3.58
N ILE A 33 10.50 -9.06 -2.94
CA ILE A 33 10.66 -7.73 -2.36
C ILE A 33 11.56 -6.95 -3.30
N LEU A 34 10.97 -5.99 -4.03
CA LEU A 34 11.68 -5.12 -4.93
C LEU A 34 11.94 -3.77 -4.26
N SER A 35 13.20 -3.39 -4.11
CA SER A 35 13.58 -2.09 -3.55
C SER A 35 13.97 -1.12 -4.66
N ILE A 36 13.30 0.04 -4.69
CA ILE A 36 13.60 1.13 -5.61
C ILE A 36 14.45 2.17 -4.87
N VAL A 37 15.69 2.31 -5.28
CA VAL A 37 16.67 3.18 -4.64
C VAL A 37 17.06 4.33 -5.58
N GLY A 38 17.29 5.51 -5.02
CA GLY A 38 17.70 6.70 -5.77
C GLY A 38 17.62 7.96 -4.90
N GLU A 39 18.21 9.04 -5.37
CA GLU A 39 18.20 10.34 -4.68
C GLU A 39 16.80 10.93 -4.52
N ASN A 40 16.65 11.91 -3.62
CA ASN A 40 15.40 12.65 -3.50
C ASN A 40 15.14 13.42 -4.80
N GLY A 41 13.91 13.35 -5.29
CA GLY A 41 13.54 13.93 -6.59
C GLY A 41 13.80 13.04 -7.82
N ALA A 42 14.39 11.85 -7.67
CA ALA A 42 14.65 10.92 -8.78
C ALA A 42 13.39 10.26 -9.40
N GLY A 43 12.19 10.66 -8.97
CA GLY A 43 10.93 10.15 -9.54
C GLY A 43 10.36 8.89 -8.88
N LYS A 44 10.98 8.34 -7.82
CA LYS A 44 10.51 7.11 -7.15
C LYS A 44 9.04 7.16 -6.76
N SER A 45 8.65 8.15 -5.95
CA SER A 45 7.25 8.32 -5.51
C SER A 45 6.32 8.68 -6.67
N THR A 46 6.82 9.32 -7.74
CA THR A 46 6.04 9.57 -8.97
C THR A 46 5.70 8.26 -9.66
N LEU A 47 6.66 7.35 -9.79
CA LEU A 47 6.44 6.03 -10.38
C LEU A 47 5.43 5.21 -9.55
N MET A 48 5.54 5.23 -8.23
CA MET A 48 4.62 4.55 -7.32
C MET A 48 3.21 5.15 -7.35
N LYS A 49 3.09 6.49 -7.45
CA LYS A 49 1.80 7.18 -7.59
C LYS A 49 1.12 6.90 -8.94
N ILE A 50 1.88 6.64 -9.99
CA ILE A 50 1.34 6.16 -11.27
C ILE A 50 0.78 4.74 -11.08
N LEU A 51 1.55 3.85 -10.47
CA LEU A 51 1.15 2.46 -10.23
C LEU A 51 -0.07 2.35 -9.32
N SER A 52 -0.16 3.20 -8.29
CA SER A 52 -1.32 3.25 -7.39
C SER A 52 -2.56 3.92 -7.99
N GLY A 53 -2.50 4.46 -9.21
CA GLY A 53 -3.60 5.20 -9.83
C GLY A 53 -3.84 6.59 -9.22
N SER A 54 -2.94 7.11 -8.38
CA SER A 54 -3.00 8.48 -7.87
C SER A 54 -2.78 9.50 -9.00
N TYR A 55 -2.02 9.13 -10.04
CA TYR A 55 -1.98 9.82 -11.32
C TYR A 55 -2.76 9.01 -12.35
N SER A 56 -3.81 9.63 -12.94
CA SER A 56 -4.61 9.00 -14.00
C SER A 56 -3.77 8.58 -15.19
N CYS A 57 -4.15 7.48 -15.84
CA CYS A 57 -3.49 6.95 -17.03
C CYS A 57 -3.39 7.96 -18.18
N ASP A 58 -4.26 8.97 -18.24
CA ASP A 58 -4.21 10.04 -19.24
C ASP A 58 -3.08 11.06 -19.00
N SER A 59 -2.40 10.98 -17.84
CA SER A 59 -1.42 11.98 -17.41
C SER A 59 0.04 11.57 -17.63
N TYR A 60 0.29 10.37 -18.16
CA TYR A 60 1.62 9.84 -18.46
C TYR A 60 1.59 9.00 -19.75
N ALA A 61 2.74 8.69 -20.31
CA ALA A 61 2.89 7.74 -21.41
C ALA A 61 3.46 6.40 -20.88
N GLY A 62 3.25 5.33 -21.65
CA GLY A 62 3.69 3.98 -21.29
C GLY A 62 2.53 3.08 -20.87
N ASN A 63 2.84 1.84 -20.48
CA ASN A 63 1.85 0.83 -20.13
C ASN A 63 2.12 0.23 -18.75
N ILE A 64 1.04 -0.14 -18.05
CA ILE A 64 1.10 -0.96 -16.83
C ILE A 64 0.43 -2.29 -17.15
N LEU A 65 1.11 -3.40 -16.86
CA LEU A 65 0.56 -4.73 -16.96
C LEU A 65 0.56 -5.39 -15.58
N VAL A 66 -0.60 -5.92 -15.19
CA VAL A 66 -0.76 -6.73 -13.98
C VAL A 66 -1.13 -8.15 -14.42
N GLU A 67 -0.31 -9.14 -14.05
CA GLU A 67 -0.44 -10.52 -14.51
C GLU A 67 -0.58 -10.65 -16.04
N GLY A 68 0.17 -9.84 -16.79
CA GLY A 68 0.18 -9.82 -18.26
C GLY A 68 -1.02 -9.12 -18.91
N LYS A 69 -1.94 -8.56 -18.12
CA LYS A 69 -3.08 -7.77 -18.64
C LYS A 69 -2.76 -6.29 -18.54
N THR A 70 -2.91 -5.57 -19.65
CA THR A 70 -2.77 -4.12 -19.66
C THR A 70 -3.87 -3.46 -18.82
N MET A 71 -3.46 -2.58 -17.92
CA MET A 71 -4.33 -1.84 -17.00
C MET A 71 -4.25 -0.35 -17.28
N GLN A 72 -5.39 0.32 -17.10
CA GLN A 72 -5.52 1.78 -17.19
C GLN A 72 -6.20 2.27 -15.91
N PHE A 73 -5.42 2.85 -15.01
CA PHE A 73 -5.93 3.34 -13.74
C PHE A 73 -6.26 4.83 -13.84
N HIS A 74 -7.52 5.19 -13.70
CA HIS A 74 -7.95 6.59 -13.61
C HIS A 74 -8.00 7.10 -12.15
N ASN A 75 -7.99 6.20 -11.17
CA ASN A 75 -8.01 6.51 -9.74
C ASN A 75 -7.47 5.33 -8.92
N THR A 76 -7.21 5.58 -7.64
CA THR A 76 -6.65 4.60 -6.70
C THR A 76 -7.54 3.38 -6.48
N ARG A 77 -8.87 3.56 -6.54
CA ARG A 77 -9.80 2.44 -6.39
C ARG A 77 -9.62 1.37 -7.47
N GLN A 78 -9.36 1.78 -8.71
CA GLN A 78 -9.15 0.82 -9.81
C GLN A 78 -7.85 0.02 -9.62
N SER A 79 -6.78 0.63 -9.08
CA SER A 79 -5.55 -0.10 -8.75
C SER A 79 -5.76 -1.05 -7.56
N GLU A 80 -6.54 -0.65 -6.56
CA GLU A 80 -6.91 -1.53 -5.44
C GLU A 80 -7.75 -2.73 -5.93
N GLU A 81 -8.72 -2.53 -6.81
CA GLU A 81 -9.52 -3.59 -7.45
C GLU A 81 -8.65 -4.53 -8.31
N ALA A 82 -7.53 -4.03 -8.85
CA ALA A 82 -6.54 -4.86 -9.55
C ALA A 82 -5.56 -5.59 -8.60
N GLY A 83 -5.71 -5.41 -7.29
CA GLY A 83 -4.89 -6.05 -6.28
C GLY A 83 -3.60 -5.33 -5.93
N ILE A 84 -3.52 -4.01 -6.16
CA ILE A 84 -2.39 -3.17 -5.79
C ILE A 84 -2.82 -2.25 -4.65
N ALA A 85 -2.15 -2.29 -3.50
CA ALA A 85 -2.37 -1.35 -2.41
C ALA A 85 -1.11 -0.54 -2.12
N MET A 86 -1.28 0.75 -1.82
CA MET A 86 -0.18 1.65 -1.50
C MET A 86 -0.31 2.20 -0.09
N ILE A 87 0.80 2.14 0.64
CA ILE A 87 1.00 2.80 1.92
C ILE A 87 1.86 4.03 1.63
N TYR A 88 1.26 5.20 1.83
CA TYR A 88 1.89 6.48 1.59
C TYR A 88 2.82 6.86 2.73
N GLN A 89 3.81 7.72 2.45
CA GLN A 89 4.72 8.30 3.44
C GLN A 89 3.96 9.07 4.53
N GLU A 90 2.93 9.84 4.14
CA GLU A 90 2.03 10.49 5.08
C GLU A 90 0.88 9.53 5.45
N LEU A 91 0.69 9.32 6.75
CA LEU A 91 -0.38 8.50 7.27
C LEU A 91 -1.73 9.21 7.06
N ASN A 92 -2.38 8.95 5.92
CA ASN A 92 -3.73 9.45 5.63
C ASN A 92 -4.78 8.65 6.43
N MET A 93 -4.71 8.79 7.76
CA MET A 93 -5.54 8.08 8.72
C MET A 93 -6.41 9.05 9.52
N HIS A 94 -7.55 8.59 9.97
CA HIS A 94 -8.48 9.38 10.80
C HIS A 94 -8.18 9.16 12.27
N LEU A 95 -7.48 10.13 12.87
CA LEU A 95 -6.98 10.01 14.25
C LEU A 95 -8.09 9.88 15.31
N ASP A 96 -9.29 10.42 15.03
CA ASP A 96 -10.45 10.39 15.93
C ASP A 96 -11.30 9.12 15.82
N LEU A 97 -11.01 8.25 14.85
CA LEU A 97 -11.67 6.97 14.69
C LEU A 97 -10.87 5.86 15.38
N SER A 98 -11.55 4.76 15.70
CA SER A 98 -10.91 3.57 16.24
C SER A 98 -9.99 2.91 15.20
N VAL A 99 -9.10 2.04 15.68
CA VAL A 99 -8.22 1.21 14.85
C VAL A 99 -9.03 0.42 13.83
N ALA A 100 -10.10 -0.26 14.27
CA ALA A 100 -10.94 -1.06 13.37
C ALA A 100 -11.66 -0.19 12.33
N GLU A 101 -12.15 0.98 12.70
CA GLU A 101 -12.75 1.92 11.75
C GLU A 101 -11.74 2.37 10.70
N ASN A 102 -10.51 2.66 11.09
CA ASN A 102 -9.45 3.03 10.15
C ASN A 102 -9.11 1.89 9.20
N ILE A 103 -9.00 0.65 9.68
CA ILE A 103 -8.69 -0.53 8.85
C ILE A 103 -9.74 -0.71 7.75
N PHE A 104 -11.03 -0.55 8.07
CA PHE A 104 -12.12 -0.83 7.13
C PHE A 104 -12.77 0.42 6.53
N LEU A 105 -12.16 1.58 6.68
CA LEU A 105 -12.69 2.83 6.12
C LEU A 105 -12.85 2.70 4.59
N GLY A 106 -14.07 2.96 4.10
CA GLY A 106 -14.43 2.78 2.69
C GLY A 106 -14.91 1.37 2.34
N GLY A 107 -14.67 0.36 3.19
CA GLY A 107 -15.05 -1.04 2.96
C GLY A 107 -16.26 -1.52 3.77
N TRP A 108 -17.07 -0.61 4.34
CA TRP A 108 -18.18 -0.94 5.23
C TRP A 108 -19.23 -1.90 4.65
N LYS A 109 -19.41 -1.93 3.32
CA LYS A 109 -20.38 -2.80 2.63
C LYS A 109 -20.15 -4.28 2.90
N GLN A 110 -18.94 -4.70 3.20
CA GLN A 110 -18.61 -6.09 3.56
C GLN A 110 -19.25 -6.53 4.89
N PHE A 111 -19.64 -5.57 5.74
CA PHE A 111 -20.30 -5.82 7.03
C PHE A 111 -21.83 -5.68 6.97
N GLY A 112 -22.40 -5.46 5.78
CA GLY A 112 -23.84 -5.35 5.52
C GLY A 112 -24.36 -3.92 5.48
N ASN A 113 -25.69 -3.76 5.35
CA ASN A 113 -26.35 -2.44 5.31
C ASN A 113 -26.34 -1.74 6.69
N VAL A 114 -26.21 -2.52 7.76
CA VAL A 114 -26.02 -2.04 9.14
C VAL A 114 -24.71 -2.61 9.63
N ILE A 115 -23.82 -1.76 10.15
CA ILE A 115 -22.50 -2.16 10.63
C ILE A 115 -22.66 -3.10 11.82
N LYS A 116 -22.18 -4.33 11.67
CA LYS A 116 -22.10 -5.32 12.74
C LYS A 116 -20.75 -5.16 13.45
N TRP A 117 -20.69 -4.27 14.42
CA TRP A 117 -19.48 -3.90 15.14
C TRP A 117 -18.64 -5.08 15.61
N ASN A 118 -19.28 -6.10 16.20
CA ASN A 118 -18.56 -7.29 16.65
C ASN A 118 -17.81 -8.01 15.51
N LYS A 119 -18.41 -8.08 14.31
CA LYS A 119 -17.75 -8.68 13.16
C LYS A 119 -16.60 -7.81 12.64
N LEU A 120 -16.77 -6.49 12.68
CA LEU A 120 -15.74 -5.54 12.30
C LEU A 120 -14.54 -5.63 13.24
N TYR A 121 -14.78 -5.66 14.56
CA TYR A 121 -13.70 -5.81 15.55
C TYR A 121 -12.99 -7.16 15.42
N GLN A 122 -13.73 -8.25 15.24
CA GLN A 122 -13.14 -9.57 15.02
C GLN A 122 -12.24 -9.58 13.77
N ALA A 123 -12.73 -9.04 12.65
CA ALA A 123 -11.94 -8.95 11.43
C ALA A 123 -10.69 -8.06 11.60
N ALA A 124 -10.81 -6.94 12.35
CA ALA A 124 -9.65 -6.11 12.68
C ALA A 124 -8.61 -6.88 13.48
N THR A 125 -9.03 -7.64 14.50
CA THR A 125 -8.14 -8.48 15.31
C THR A 125 -7.34 -9.47 14.45
N GLU A 126 -7.92 -10.03 13.40
CA GLU A 126 -7.22 -10.94 12.49
C GLU A 126 -6.06 -10.24 11.76
N TYR A 127 -6.27 -9.02 11.22
CA TYR A 127 -5.22 -8.25 10.55
C TYR A 127 -4.16 -7.74 11.52
N LEU A 128 -4.56 -7.30 12.72
CA LEU A 128 -3.64 -6.90 13.78
C LEU A 128 -2.75 -8.09 14.21
N GLY A 129 -3.34 -9.27 14.34
CA GLY A 129 -2.62 -10.50 14.66
C GLY A 129 -1.60 -10.91 13.58
N GLN A 130 -1.93 -10.75 12.29
CA GLN A 130 -0.99 -10.99 11.17
C GLN A 130 0.26 -10.10 11.28
N LEU A 131 0.09 -8.88 11.78
CA LEU A 131 1.17 -7.90 11.97
C LEU A 131 1.82 -7.99 13.36
N GLN A 132 1.38 -8.93 14.20
CA GLN A 132 1.82 -9.06 15.61
C GLN A 132 1.67 -7.74 16.39
N LEU A 133 0.64 -6.96 16.05
CA LEU A 133 0.35 -5.68 16.67
C LEU A 133 -0.62 -5.86 17.83
N ASP A 134 -0.09 -5.70 19.04
CA ASP A 134 -0.85 -5.75 20.29
C ASP A 134 -1.53 -4.40 20.53
N VAL A 135 -2.75 -4.25 19.98
CA VAL A 135 -3.61 -3.07 20.10
C VAL A 135 -5.07 -3.53 20.04
N GLU A 136 -5.89 -2.95 20.89
CA GLU A 136 -7.32 -3.21 20.86
C GLU A 136 -7.99 -2.58 19.61
N PRO A 137 -8.84 -3.30 18.88
CA PRO A 137 -9.53 -2.77 17.69
C PRO A 137 -10.40 -1.54 17.97
N THR A 138 -10.85 -1.38 19.22
CA THR A 138 -11.67 -0.26 19.68
C THR A 138 -10.86 0.97 20.10
N GLU A 139 -9.53 0.84 20.21
CA GLU A 139 -8.67 1.94 20.63
C GLU A 139 -8.68 3.06 19.59
N ILE A 140 -8.71 4.31 20.06
CA ILE A 140 -8.69 5.49 19.19
C ILE A 140 -7.27 5.67 18.63
N LEU A 141 -7.17 5.85 17.32
CA LEU A 141 -5.88 5.84 16.62
C LEU A 141 -4.88 6.89 17.14
N ARG A 142 -5.36 8.08 17.54
CA ARG A 142 -4.48 9.14 18.09
C ARG A 142 -3.73 8.74 19.37
N ASN A 143 -4.22 7.75 20.11
CA ASN A 143 -3.57 7.27 21.33
C ASN A 143 -2.35 6.38 21.04
N LEU A 144 -2.21 5.94 19.81
CA LEU A 144 -1.09 5.11 19.36
C LEU A 144 0.11 5.99 18.98
N ASN A 145 1.31 5.48 19.22
CA ASN A 145 2.53 6.09 18.68
C ASN A 145 2.63 5.93 17.16
N ALA A 146 3.53 6.69 16.51
CA ALA A 146 3.68 6.71 15.06
C ALA A 146 3.95 5.31 14.46
N SER A 147 4.75 4.49 15.13
CA SER A 147 5.06 3.12 14.70
C SER A 147 3.81 2.24 14.65
N LYS A 148 2.98 2.26 15.70
CA LYS A 148 1.73 1.51 15.75
C LYS A 148 0.72 2.04 14.72
N GLN A 149 0.63 3.36 14.52
CA GLN A 149 -0.20 3.96 13.47
C GLN A 149 0.25 3.49 12.08
N GLN A 150 1.56 3.39 11.82
CA GLN A 150 2.10 2.84 10.59
C GLN A 150 1.64 1.39 10.37
N LEU A 151 1.71 0.55 11.39
CA LEU A 151 1.24 -0.84 11.30
C LEU A 151 -0.28 -0.92 11.08
N VAL A 152 -1.07 -0.02 11.65
CA VAL A 152 -2.51 0.06 11.35
C VAL A 152 -2.74 0.45 9.88
N SER A 153 -1.92 1.33 9.29
CA SER A 153 -2.02 1.66 7.86
C SER A 153 -1.70 0.44 6.97
N ILE A 154 -0.75 -0.40 7.39
CA ILE A 154 -0.47 -1.67 6.72
C ILE A 154 -1.66 -2.63 6.86
N ALA A 155 -2.25 -2.76 8.06
CA ALA A 155 -3.45 -3.57 8.29
C ALA A 155 -4.62 -3.13 7.38
N ARG A 156 -4.81 -1.82 7.22
CA ARG A 156 -5.78 -1.25 6.27
C ARG A 156 -5.48 -1.67 4.84
N ALA A 157 -4.25 -1.56 4.38
CA ALA A 157 -3.87 -1.99 3.04
C ALA A 157 -4.14 -3.49 2.84
N LEU A 158 -3.79 -4.33 3.81
CA LEU A 158 -4.03 -5.79 3.78
C LEU A 158 -5.52 -6.16 3.79
N SER A 159 -6.40 -5.31 4.37
CA SER A 159 -7.85 -5.57 4.40
C SER A 159 -8.48 -5.60 2.99
N HIS A 160 -7.84 -4.96 2.02
CA HIS A 160 -8.22 -5.02 0.60
C HIS A 160 -7.70 -6.27 -0.11
N LYS A 161 -6.97 -7.17 0.60
CA LYS A 161 -6.39 -8.42 0.07
C LYS A 161 -5.54 -8.19 -1.20
N PRO A 162 -4.59 -7.27 -1.16
CA PRO A 162 -3.76 -6.97 -2.31
C PRO A 162 -2.85 -8.15 -2.64
N ARG A 163 -2.37 -8.22 -3.88
CA ARG A 163 -1.26 -9.09 -4.30
C ARG A 163 0.07 -8.36 -4.28
N ILE A 164 0.02 -7.06 -4.55
CA ILE A 164 1.17 -6.16 -4.62
C ILE A 164 0.97 -5.08 -3.57
N LEU A 165 1.96 -4.94 -2.68
CA LEU A 165 1.98 -3.95 -1.63
C LEU A 165 3.10 -2.95 -1.88
N ILE A 166 2.75 -1.69 -2.06
CA ILE A 166 3.70 -0.60 -2.27
C ILE A 166 3.89 0.12 -0.93
N LEU A 167 5.15 0.30 -0.52
CA LEU A 167 5.52 1.07 0.67
C LEU A 167 6.39 2.26 0.22
N ASP A 168 5.89 3.48 0.37
CA ASP A 168 6.63 4.71 0.04
C ASP A 168 7.31 5.25 1.31
N GLU A 169 8.62 5.10 1.41
CA GLU A 169 9.48 5.51 2.54
C GLU A 169 8.93 5.09 3.93
N PRO A 170 8.61 3.81 4.16
CA PRO A 170 7.86 3.37 5.34
C PRO A 170 8.65 3.50 6.65
N THR A 171 9.93 3.85 6.61
CA THR A 171 10.81 3.98 7.79
C THR A 171 11.16 5.42 8.13
N ALA A 172 10.67 6.41 7.37
CA ALA A 172 11.10 7.81 7.50
C ALA A 172 10.87 8.43 8.89
N SER A 173 9.85 7.96 9.63
CA SER A 173 9.50 8.42 10.98
C SER A 173 9.77 7.40 12.08
N LEU A 174 10.43 6.29 11.77
CA LEU A 174 10.65 5.18 12.70
C LEU A 174 12.07 5.20 13.27
N THR A 175 12.19 4.75 14.50
CA THR A 175 13.49 4.44 15.11
C THR A 175 14.13 3.21 14.45
N GLU A 176 15.40 2.96 14.69
CA GLU A 176 16.11 1.81 14.14
C GLU A 176 15.46 0.47 14.57
N THR A 177 15.06 0.36 15.83
CA THR A 177 14.40 -0.83 16.38
C THR A 177 13.01 -1.06 15.77
N GLU A 178 12.23 0.01 15.57
CA GLU A 178 10.92 -0.05 14.91
C GLU A 178 11.05 -0.41 13.43
N SER A 179 12.07 0.12 12.76
CA SER A 179 12.38 -0.21 11.37
C SER A 179 12.75 -1.71 11.23
N ALA A 180 13.55 -2.25 12.15
CA ALA A 180 13.87 -3.67 12.17
C ALA A 180 12.61 -4.54 12.35
N THR A 181 11.68 -4.13 13.22
CA THR A 181 10.39 -4.81 13.41
C THR A 181 9.56 -4.77 12.12
N LEU A 182 9.46 -3.61 11.47
CA LEU A 182 8.75 -3.48 10.21
C LEU A 182 9.33 -4.39 9.11
N PHE A 183 10.66 -4.48 9.01
CA PHE A 183 11.29 -5.40 8.04
C PHE A 183 10.96 -6.86 8.32
N GLN A 184 10.87 -7.29 9.58
CA GLN A 184 10.42 -8.66 9.89
C GLN A 184 8.97 -8.90 9.46
N ILE A 185 8.09 -7.91 9.63
CA ILE A 185 6.71 -7.97 9.16
C ILE A 185 6.68 -8.11 7.64
N ILE A 186 7.43 -7.29 6.89
CA ILE A 186 7.52 -7.36 5.42
C ILE A 186 8.03 -8.74 4.98
N LEU A 187 9.05 -9.30 5.64
CA LEU A 187 9.55 -10.64 5.36
C LEU A 187 8.49 -11.73 5.61
N ASN A 188 7.66 -11.56 6.63
CA ASN A 188 6.55 -12.48 6.92
C ASN A 188 5.44 -12.37 5.86
N LEU A 189 5.09 -11.15 5.44
CA LEU A 189 4.14 -10.93 4.33
C LEU A 189 4.63 -11.57 3.03
N LYS A 190 5.92 -11.42 2.70
CA LYS A 190 6.52 -12.14 1.56
C LYS A 190 6.31 -13.64 1.64
N LYS A 191 6.54 -14.27 2.82
CA LYS A 191 6.32 -15.71 3.02
C LYS A 191 4.86 -16.11 2.83
N GLN A 192 3.93 -15.19 3.02
CA GLN A 192 2.49 -15.39 2.79
C GLN A 192 2.09 -15.17 1.32
N GLY A 193 3.04 -14.84 0.43
CA GLY A 193 2.82 -14.68 -1.01
C GLY A 193 2.54 -13.25 -1.47
N TYR A 194 2.69 -12.26 -0.61
CA TYR A 194 2.64 -10.86 -1.04
C TYR A 194 3.92 -10.48 -1.80
N THR A 195 3.77 -9.61 -2.81
CA THR A 195 4.86 -9.01 -3.60
C THR A 195 5.02 -7.56 -3.24
#